data_1e5e661502886b5743e228dea787a4a3
#
_entry.id   1e5e661502886b5743e228dea787a4a3
#
_cell.length_a   1.000
_cell.length_b   1.000
_cell.length_c   1.000
_cell.angle_alpha   90.00
_cell.angle_beta   90.00
_cell.angle_gamma   90.00
#
_symmetry.space_group_name_H-M   'P 1'
#
loop_
_entity.id
_entity.type
_entity.pdbx_description
1 polymer ?
#
loop_
_entity_poly.entity_id
_entity_poly.type
_entity_poly.pdbx_seq_one_letter_code
_entity_poly.pdbx_strand_id
1 'polypeptide(L)'
;MTEHTAAKSGQQPQGRLPAAGRDVLKVAAGELGNTEYPTNSNRTKYGAWYGLDGNPWCMMFVQWCFAQAGRPLPYRTASCAAMLSWYRKHQPERVVSLPEPRDIIIYNFGHTGIVESVAAGTITAIEGNTSAGESGSQSNGGGVFRRTRKKALVTAYIRAFDDLDKEDCMTGKEIYDALNDYLGRQPVPAWAKEELEEAVKLGITDGKEPMQLIPRYQAAIMAKRATGRK
;
A
#
# COMPACT_ATOMS: atom_id res chain seq x y z
N MET A 1 -7.63 -8.45 64.38
CA MET A 1 -7.78 -7.35 63.40
C MET A 1 -6.88 -7.66 62.24
N THR A 2 -7.43 -8.24 61.21
CA THR A 2 -6.72 -8.61 59.98
C THR A 2 -7.46 -8.00 58.83
N GLU A 3 -6.86 -6.93 58.24
CA GLU A 3 -7.39 -6.26 57.06
C GLU A 3 -7.09 -7.09 55.81
N HIS A 4 -8.15 -7.42 55.10
CA HIS A 4 -8.08 -8.02 53.77
C HIS A 4 -7.95 -6.92 52.74
N THR A 5 -6.77 -6.75 52.14
CA THR A 5 -6.56 -5.93 50.98
C THR A 5 -7.04 -6.67 49.74
N ALA A 6 -8.12 -6.16 49.16
CA ALA A 6 -8.66 -6.62 47.88
C ALA A 6 -7.73 -6.26 46.73
N ALA A 7 -7.30 -7.26 45.96
CA ALA A 7 -6.54 -7.09 44.73
C ALA A 7 -7.42 -6.46 43.66
N LYS A 8 -6.97 -5.32 43.13
CA LYS A 8 -7.58 -4.69 41.94
C LYS A 8 -7.31 -5.55 40.73
N SER A 9 -8.37 -6.07 40.12
CA SER A 9 -8.36 -6.74 38.85
C SER A 9 -7.93 -5.73 37.74
N GLY A 10 -6.74 -5.93 37.20
CA GLY A 10 -6.25 -5.18 36.05
C GLY A 10 -7.09 -5.53 34.81
N GLN A 11 -7.89 -4.56 34.37
CA GLN A 11 -8.49 -4.62 33.04
C GLN A 11 -7.37 -4.60 32.00
N GLN A 12 -7.25 -5.68 31.25
CA GLN A 12 -6.44 -5.69 30.03
C GLN A 12 -7.03 -4.66 29.05
N PRO A 13 -6.19 -3.87 28.37
CA PRO A 13 -6.69 -2.98 27.34
C PRO A 13 -7.33 -3.81 26.24
N GLN A 14 -8.60 -3.54 25.98
CA GLN A 14 -9.37 -4.13 24.91
C GLN A 14 -8.62 -3.95 23.58
N GLY A 15 -8.38 -5.05 22.90
CA GLY A 15 -7.62 -5.10 21.66
C GLY A 15 -8.19 -4.13 20.62
N ARG A 16 -7.40 -3.10 20.35
CA ARG A 16 -7.55 -2.32 19.16
C ARG A 16 -7.34 -3.29 17.99
N LEU A 17 -8.36 -3.47 17.16
CA LEU A 17 -8.22 -4.18 15.89
C LEU A 17 -6.94 -3.68 15.20
N PRO A 18 -6.07 -4.55 14.67
CA PRO A 18 -4.91 -4.10 13.95
C PRO A 18 -5.40 -3.13 12.88
N ALA A 19 -4.89 -1.91 12.90
CA ALA A 19 -5.15 -0.95 11.84
C ALA A 19 -4.79 -1.64 10.53
N ALA A 20 -5.70 -1.65 9.55
CA ALA A 20 -5.45 -2.15 8.22
C ALA A 20 -4.04 -1.75 7.78
N GLY A 21 -3.19 -2.72 7.43
CA GLY A 21 -1.78 -2.48 7.19
C GLY A 21 -1.61 -1.42 6.11
N ARG A 22 -0.74 -0.43 6.35
CA ARG A 22 -0.46 0.56 5.32
C ARG A 22 0.20 -0.11 4.12
N ASP A 23 -0.07 0.38 2.93
CA ASP A 23 0.63 -0.04 1.72
C ASP A 23 2.14 0.23 1.88
N VAL A 24 2.95 -0.82 1.79
CA VAL A 24 4.40 -0.72 1.92
C VAL A 24 5.02 0.22 0.88
N LEU A 25 4.43 0.31 -0.33
CA LEU A 25 4.88 1.27 -1.34
C LEU A 25 4.60 2.71 -0.95
N LYS A 26 3.47 3.01 -0.31
CA LYS A 26 3.20 4.35 0.24
C LYS A 26 4.21 4.71 1.34
N VAL A 27 4.56 3.75 2.18
CA VAL A 27 5.60 3.94 3.19
C VAL A 27 6.94 4.22 2.53
N ALA A 28 7.38 3.38 1.59
CA ALA A 28 8.65 3.55 0.89
C ALA A 28 8.71 4.86 0.08
N ALA A 29 7.63 5.22 -0.60
CA ALA A 29 7.54 6.47 -1.37
C ALA A 29 7.61 7.72 -0.47
N GLY A 30 7.08 7.66 0.74
CA GLY A 30 7.21 8.73 1.72
C GLY A 30 8.65 8.96 2.21
N GLU A 31 9.55 8.02 1.94
CA GLU A 31 10.97 8.09 2.33
C GLU A 31 11.88 8.62 1.21
N LEU A 32 11.37 8.84 0.01
CA LEU A 32 12.16 9.34 -1.12
C LEU A 32 12.86 10.67 -0.77
N GLY A 33 14.16 10.73 -1.08
CA GLY A 33 15.00 11.89 -0.78
C GLY A 33 15.60 11.89 0.63
N ASN A 34 15.24 10.96 1.51
CA ASN A 34 15.96 10.81 2.78
C ASN A 34 17.41 10.35 2.50
N THR A 35 18.35 10.98 3.17
CA THR A 35 19.78 10.74 3.01
C THR A 35 20.46 10.45 4.33
N GLU A 36 21.67 9.93 4.24
CA GLU A 36 22.56 9.76 5.39
C GLU A 36 22.96 11.10 6.01
N TYR A 37 23.13 11.07 7.31
CA TYR A 37 23.73 12.19 8.03
C TYR A 37 24.68 11.71 9.13
N PRO A 38 25.95 12.15 9.09
CA PRO A 38 26.63 12.91 8.01
C PRO A 38 26.69 12.15 6.67
N THR A 39 26.90 12.86 5.56
CA THR A 39 27.06 12.24 4.23
C THR A 39 28.15 11.17 4.24
N ASN A 40 27.94 10.06 3.55
CA ASN A 40 28.83 8.90 3.46
C ASN A 40 29.10 8.20 4.81
N SER A 41 28.21 8.33 5.77
CA SER A 41 28.36 7.71 7.10
C SER A 41 27.63 6.40 7.28
N ASN A 42 26.75 6.02 6.35
CA ASN A 42 25.76 4.96 6.51
C ASN A 42 24.83 5.14 7.73
N ARG A 43 24.81 6.35 8.32
CA ARG A 43 23.95 6.63 9.47
C ARG A 43 22.58 7.12 9.02
N THR A 44 21.55 6.37 9.42
CA THR A 44 20.17 6.64 9.05
C THR A 44 19.22 6.21 10.15
N LYS A 45 17.99 6.72 10.10
CA LYS A 45 16.93 6.22 10.99
C LYS A 45 16.65 4.72 10.80
N TYR A 46 16.92 4.16 9.62
CA TYR A 46 16.71 2.74 9.32
C TYR A 46 17.77 1.88 10.00
N GLY A 47 19.04 2.30 9.95
CA GLY A 47 20.15 1.67 10.68
C GLY A 47 19.96 1.77 12.20
N ALA A 48 19.56 2.94 12.70
CA ALA A 48 19.27 3.15 14.11
C ALA A 48 18.09 2.28 14.58
N TRP A 49 16.99 2.22 13.83
CA TRP A 49 15.86 1.34 14.12
C TRP A 49 16.25 -0.13 14.12
N TYR A 50 17.09 -0.52 13.19
CA TYR A 50 17.57 -1.89 13.07
C TYR A 50 18.58 -2.25 14.16
N GLY A 51 19.27 -1.30 14.75
CA GLY A 51 20.34 -1.51 15.74
C GLY A 51 21.71 -1.77 15.12
N LEU A 52 21.94 -1.41 13.86
CA LEU A 52 23.21 -1.51 13.13
C LEU A 52 23.49 -0.20 12.37
N ASP A 53 23.39 0.93 13.07
CA ASP A 53 23.69 2.24 12.47
C ASP A 53 25.15 2.34 12.01
N GLY A 54 25.39 3.06 10.92
CA GLY A 54 26.70 3.18 10.32
C GLY A 54 27.14 1.99 9.44
N ASN A 55 26.23 1.10 9.09
CA ASN A 55 26.46 -0.04 8.19
C ASN A 55 25.59 0.09 6.92
N PRO A 56 25.91 -0.63 5.81
CA PRO A 56 25.07 -0.66 4.62
C PRO A 56 23.62 -1.03 4.96
N TRP A 57 22.69 -0.20 4.57
CA TRP A 57 21.33 -0.21 5.12
C TRP A 57 20.21 -0.52 4.11
N CYS A 58 20.54 -1.02 2.92
CA CYS A 58 19.51 -1.32 1.90
C CYS A 58 18.46 -2.32 2.40
N MET A 59 18.87 -3.45 3.01
CA MET A 59 17.92 -4.43 3.55
C MET A 59 17.27 -3.93 4.85
N MET A 60 17.94 -3.11 5.64
CA MET A 60 17.34 -2.48 6.82
C MET A 60 16.21 -1.52 6.44
N PHE A 61 16.37 -0.75 5.35
CA PHE A 61 15.33 0.09 4.78
C PHE A 61 14.10 -0.72 4.36
N VAL A 62 14.29 -1.81 3.62
CA VAL A 62 13.18 -2.70 3.21
C VAL A 62 12.44 -3.20 4.44
N GLN A 63 13.14 -3.76 5.43
CA GLN A 63 12.50 -4.26 6.66
C GLN A 63 11.79 -3.16 7.45
N TRP A 64 12.38 -1.97 7.50
CA TRP A 64 11.75 -0.82 8.13
C TRP A 64 10.43 -0.45 7.44
N CYS A 65 10.41 -0.42 6.10
CA CYS A 65 9.17 -0.13 5.35
C CYS A 65 8.08 -1.14 5.64
N PHE A 66 8.39 -2.43 5.63
CA PHE A 66 7.42 -3.48 5.96
C PHE A 66 6.95 -3.39 7.42
N ALA A 67 7.83 -3.09 8.36
CA ALA A 67 7.45 -2.90 9.76
C ALA A 67 6.53 -1.68 9.96
N GLN A 68 6.84 -0.55 9.30
CA GLN A 68 5.99 0.66 9.35
C GLN A 68 4.65 0.46 8.65
N ALA A 69 4.59 -0.45 7.69
CA ALA A 69 3.34 -0.88 7.07
C ALA A 69 2.50 -1.80 7.98
N GLY A 70 3.00 -2.14 9.18
CA GLY A 70 2.33 -3.06 10.10
C GLY A 70 2.52 -4.54 9.76
N ARG A 71 3.48 -4.87 8.91
CA ARG A 71 3.74 -6.22 8.36
C ARG A 71 5.22 -6.55 8.38
N PRO A 72 5.81 -6.72 9.56
CA PRO A 72 7.23 -7.05 9.68
C PRO A 72 7.57 -8.36 8.97
N LEU A 73 8.70 -8.38 8.28
CA LEU A 73 9.18 -9.60 7.63
C LEU A 73 9.49 -10.69 8.66
N PRO A 74 9.25 -11.98 8.33
CA PRO A 74 9.37 -13.09 9.28
C PRO A 74 10.82 -13.39 9.69
N TYR A 75 11.81 -12.88 8.94
CA TYR A 75 13.22 -13.08 9.23
C TYR A 75 13.96 -11.74 9.28
N ARG A 76 14.69 -11.50 10.37
CA ARG A 76 15.44 -10.27 10.59
C ARG A 76 16.91 -10.47 10.20
N THR A 77 17.35 -9.79 9.12
CA THR A 77 18.74 -9.80 8.65
C THR A 77 19.08 -8.52 7.87
N ALA A 78 20.29 -8.00 8.01
CA ALA A 78 20.78 -6.90 7.18
C ALA A 78 21.36 -7.37 5.83
N SER A 79 21.44 -8.69 5.61
CA SER A 79 22.02 -9.30 4.40
C SER A 79 20.94 -9.67 3.39
N CYS A 80 21.05 -9.14 2.16
CA CYS A 80 20.19 -9.50 1.04
C CYS A 80 20.27 -11.00 0.70
N ALA A 81 21.47 -11.58 0.73
CA ALA A 81 21.67 -13.00 0.46
C ALA A 81 21.07 -13.88 1.55
N ALA A 82 21.20 -13.50 2.83
CA ALA A 82 20.62 -14.24 3.93
C ALA A 82 19.08 -14.18 3.91
N MET A 83 18.49 -13.03 3.55
CA MET A 83 17.04 -12.90 3.35
C MET A 83 16.54 -13.88 2.28
N LEU A 84 17.16 -13.85 1.10
CA LEU A 84 16.79 -14.76 0.01
C LEU A 84 16.98 -16.24 0.39
N SER A 85 18.07 -16.58 1.05
CA SER A 85 18.33 -17.95 1.51
C SER A 85 17.30 -18.43 2.51
N TRP A 86 16.87 -17.54 3.42
CA TRP A 86 15.82 -17.86 4.38
C TRP A 86 14.49 -18.18 3.68
N TYR A 87 14.05 -17.33 2.74
CA TYR A 87 12.81 -17.56 1.99
C TYR A 87 12.88 -18.84 1.16
N ARG A 88 13.98 -19.08 0.44
CA ARG A 88 14.18 -20.32 -0.31
C ARG A 88 14.07 -21.59 0.53
N LYS A 89 14.49 -21.50 1.80
CA LYS A 89 14.46 -22.63 2.73
C LYS A 89 13.11 -22.81 3.41
N HIS A 90 12.44 -21.73 3.82
CA HIS A 90 11.29 -21.79 4.72
C HIS A 90 9.95 -21.46 4.03
N GLN A 91 9.99 -20.71 2.94
CA GLN A 91 8.83 -20.24 2.17
C GLN A 91 9.19 -20.17 0.67
N PRO A 92 9.61 -21.30 0.03
CA PRO A 92 10.08 -21.28 -1.35
C PRO A 92 9.01 -20.80 -2.36
N GLU A 93 7.74 -20.97 -2.07
CA GLU A 93 6.59 -20.47 -2.85
C GLU A 93 6.54 -18.94 -2.92
N ARG A 94 7.17 -18.26 -1.98
CA ARG A 94 7.28 -16.80 -1.94
C ARG A 94 8.41 -16.26 -2.82
N VAL A 95 9.30 -17.11 -3.29
CA VAL A 95 10.34 -16.71 -4.23
C VAL A 95 9.79 -16.86 -5.64
N VAL A 96 9.40 -15.75 -6.24
CA VAL A 96 8.64 -15.72 -7.50
C VAL A 96 9.53 -15.33 -8.69
N SER A 97 9.12 -15.76 -9.89
CA SER A 97 9.78 -15.42 -11.16
C SER A 97 9.14 -14.22 -11.86
N LEU A 98 7.84 -13.98 -11.59
CA LEU A 98 7.09 -12.85 -12.14
C LEU A 98 6.90 -11.80 -11.05
N PRO A 99 7.59 -10.66 -11.13
CA PRO A 99 7.49 -9.62 -10.13
C PRO A 99 6.17 -8.86 -10.23
N GLU A 100 5.68 -8.44 -9.07
CA GLU A 100 4.57 -7.51 -8.92
C GLU A 100 4.99 -6.32 -8.04
N PRO A 101 4.27 -5.19 -8.11
CA PRO A 101 4.47 -4.12 -7.14
C PRO A 101 4.40 -4.65 -5.71
N ARG A 102 5.26 -4.15 -4.82
CA ARG A 102 5.47 -4.54 -3.41
C ARG A 102 6.37 -5.75 -3.19
N ASP A 103 6.73 -6.51 -4.23
CA ASP A 103 7.74 -7.57 -4.08
C ASP A 103 9.09 -6.97 -3.65
N ILE A 104 9.82 -7.70 -2.83
CA ILE A 104 11.22 -7.38 -2.54
C ILE A 104 12.06 -7.85 -3.72
N ILE A 105 12.86 -6.96 -4.30
CA ILE A 105 13.79 -7.31 -5.37
C ILE A 105 15.19 -7.54 -4.80
N ILE A 106 15.84 -8.63 -5.18
CA ILE A 106 17.23 -8.96 -4.83
C ILE A 106 18.08 -8.90 -6.09
N TYR A 107 19.09 -8.03 -6.08
CA TYR A 107 19.99 -7.85 -7.20
C TYR A 107 21.25 -8.71 -7.07
N ASN A 108 21.88 -9.03 -8.21
CA ASN A 108 23.10 -9.86 -8.29
C ASN A 108 24.37 -9.16 -7.77
N PHE A 109 24.30 -7.87 -7.51
CA PHE A 109 25.40 -7.09 -6.92
C PHE A 109 25.21 -6.81 -5.42
N GLY A 110 24.42 -7.63 -4.73
CA GLY A 110 24.25 -7.55 -3.26
C GLY A 110 23.38 -6.40 -2.78
N HIS A 111 22.38 -6.01 -3.55
CA HIS A 111 21.48 -4.90 -3.25
C HIS A 111 20.01 -5.32 -3.29
N THR A 112 19.13 -4.44 -2.79
CA THR A 112 17.68 -4.71 -2.68
C THR A 112 16.85 -3.43 -2.71
N GLY A 113 15.57 -3.59 -2.97
CA GLY A 113 14.55 -2.55 -2.91
C GLY A 113 13.15 -3.15 -2.88
N ILE A 114 12.15 -2.29 -3.02
CA ILE A 114 10.74 -2.67 -3.12
C ILE A 114 10.26 -2.34 -4.52
N VAL A 115 9.76 -3.32 -5.26
CA VAL A 115 9.25 -3.16 -6.62
C VAL A 115 8.08 -2.17 -6.62
N GLU A 116 8.18 -1.12 -7.42
CA GLU A 116 7.11 -0.13 -7.63
C GLU A 116 6.34 -0.39 -8.92
N SER A 117 7.05 -0.72 -10.00
CA SER A 117 6.42 -1.05 -11.28
C SER A 117 7.30 -1.94 -12.14
N VAL A 118 6.65 -2.64 -13.06
CA VAL A 118 7.28 -3.62 -13.97
C VAL A 118 7.01 -3.21 -15.41
N ALA A 119 8.06 -3.16 -16.23
CA ALA A 119 7.97 -2.93 -17.66
C ALA A 119 8.70 -4.02 -18.46
N ALA A 120 8.55 -4.01 -19.79
CA ALA A 120 9.28 -4.94 -20.65
C ALA A 120 10.80 -4.70 -20.51
N GLY A 121 11.52 -5.63 -19.88
CA GLY A 121 13.00 -5.56 -19.72
C GLY A 121 13.51 -4.75 -18.55
N THR A 122 12.68 -3.94 -17.87
CA THR A 122 13.10 -3.12 -16.72
C THR A 122 12.17 -3.26 -15.53
N ILE A 123 12.69 -2.94 -14.35
CA ILE A 123 11.96 -2.83 -13.09
C ILE A 123 12.25 -1.47 -12.48
N THR A 124 11.22 -0.79 -12.03
CA THR A 124 11.36 0.38 -11.16
C THR A 124 11.12 -0.05 -9.72
N ALA A 125 12.07 0.28 -8.85
CA ALA A 125 11.99 -0.01 -7.42
C ALA A 125 12.35 1.22 -6.59
N ILE A 126 11.87 1.28 -5.36
CA ILE A 126 12.32 2.23 -4.34
C ILE A 126 13.40 1.54 -3.53
N GLU A 127 14.60 2.12 -3.53
CA GLU A 127 15.80 1.54 -2.96
C GLU A 127 16.40 2.47 -1.90
N GLY A 128 16.78 1.92 -0.76
CA GLY A 128 17.61 2.59 0.24
C GLY A 128 19.07 2.27 0.04
N ASN A 129 19.97 3.11 0.54
CA ASN A 129 21.42 2.94 0.41
C ASN A 129 21.90 2.92 -1.06
N THR A 130 21.31 3.76 -1.89
CA THR A 130 21.63 3.88 -3.32
C THR A 130 21.89 5.33 -3.70
N SER A 131 22.39 5.56 -4.91
CA SER A 131 22.62 6.90 -5.47
C SER A 131 21.48 7.33 -6.39
N ALA A 132 21.21 8.63 -6.48
CA ALA A 132 20.14 9.19 -7.28
C ALA A 132 20.30 8.95 -8.80
N GLY A 133 21.54 8.98 -9.30
CA GLY A 133 21.90 8.85 -10.71
C GLY A 133 22.60 7.54 -11.04
N GLU A 134 23.10 7.43 -12.27
CA GLU A 134 23.93 6.32 -12.71
C GLU A 134 25.37 6.44 -12.16
N SER A 135 25.80 7.66 -11.84
CA SER A 135 27.06 7.93 -11.12
C SER A 135 26.90 7.66 -9.63
N GLY A 136 27.97 7.21 -9.00
CA GLY A 136 27.99 6.85 -7.58
C GLY A 136 27.70 5.38 -7.31
N SER A 137 27.81 4.99 -6.05
CA SER A 137 27.58 3.60 -5.65
C SER A 137 26.12 3.20 -5.81
N GLN A 138 25.89 2.05 -6.41
CA GLN A 138 24.55 1.49 -6.63
C GLN A 138 24.13 0.53 -5.50
N SER A 139 25.04 0.17 -4.62
CA SER A 139 24.83 -0.73 -3.48
C SER A 139 25.29 -0.17 -2.13
N ASN A 140 25.89 1.02 -2.14
CA ASN A 140 26.32 1.76 -0.95
C ASN A 140 26.29 3.26 -1.25
N GLY A 141 25.13 3.75 -1.71
CA GLY A 141 24.89 5.17 -1.93
C GLY A 141 24.15 5.80 -0.75
N GLY A 142 24.14 7.12 -0.71
CA GLY A 142 23.77 7.88 0.48
C GLY A 142 22.27 8.15 0.67
N GLY A 143 21.34 7.52 -0.06
CA GLY A 143 19.93 7.92 0.06
C GLY A 143 18.88 6.89 -0.35
N VAL A 144 17.63 7.32 -0.24
CA VAL A 144 16.45 6.58 -0.73
C VAL A 144 16.01 7.19 -2.06
N PHE A 145 16.06 6.39 -3.10
CA PHE A 145 15.73 6.86 -4.45
C PHE A 145 14.90 5.85 -5.24
N ARG A 146 14.12 6.35 -6.19
CA ARG A 146 13.45 5.55 -7.22
C ARG A 146 14.45 5.19 -8.29
N ARG A 147 14.64 3.88 -8.54
CA ARG A 147 15.64 3.37 -9.50
C ARG A 147 14.96 2.48 -10.54
N THR A 148 15.26 2.73 -11.82
CA THR A 148 14.85 1.85 -12.91
C THR A 148 16.07 1.04 -13.35
N ARG A 149 15.97 -0.29 -13.27
CA ARG A 149 17.07 -1.21 -13.54
C ARG A 149 16.66 -2.29 -14.55
N LYS A 150 17.64 -2.82 -15.30
CA LYS A 150 17.43 -3.96 -16.21
C LYS A 150 17.10 -5.23 -15.41
N LYS A 151 16.14 -6.03 -15.89
CA LYS A 151 15.79 -7.33 -15.30
C LYS A 151 16.98 -8.28 -15.21
N ALA A 152 17.96 -8.18 -16.12
CA ALA A 152 19.17 -8.98 -16.11
C ALA A 152 20.04 -8.80 -14.86
N LEU A 153 19.82 -7.74 -14.08
CA LEU A 153 20.52 -7.50 -12.81
C LEU A 153 19.85 -8.18 -11.62
N VAL A 154 18.72 -8.84 -11.82
CA VAL A 154 17.93 -9.40 -10.73
C VAL A 154 18.27 -10.87 -10.51
N THR A 155 18.49 -11.23 -9.25
CA THR A 155 18.68 -12.60 -8.79
C THR A 155 17.37 -13.28 -8.44
N ALA A 156 16.45 -12.55 -7.79
CA ALA A 156 15.16 -13.08 -7.36
C ALA A 156 14.20 -11.96 -6.96
N TYR A 157 12.92 -12.32 -6.90
CA TYR A 157 11.87 -11.53 -6.26
C TYR A 157 11.29 -12.33 -5.10
N ILE A 158 10.91 -11.63 -4.03
CA ILE A 158 10.28 -12.23 -2.86
C ILE A 158 8.94 -11.55 -2.63
N ARG A 159 7.86 -12.29 -2.80
CA ARG A 159 6.50 -11.88 -2.45
C ARG A 159 6.25 -12.16 -0.99
N ALA A 160 6.68 -11.23 -0.12
CA ALA A 160 6.68 -11.43 1.31
C ALA A 160 5.28 -11.69 1.90
N PHE A 161 4.24 -11.20 1.24
CA PHE A 161 2.84 -11.36 1.64
C PHE A 161 1.98 -11.62 0.41
N ASP A 162 0.95 -12.43 0.56
CA ASP A 162 -0.09 -12.55 -0.44
C ASP A 162 -0.91 -11.25 -0.48
N ASP A 163 -1.57 -11.01 -1.60
CA ASP A 163 -2.38 -9.82 -1.83
C ASP A 163 -3.20 -9.40 -0.61
N LEU A 164 -2.64 -8.46 0.10
CA LEU A 164 -3.21 -7.83 1.28
C LEU A 164 -4.22 -6.76 0.91
N ASP A 165 -4.22 -6.42 -0.35
CA ASP A 165 -4.99 -5.31 -0.88
C ASP A 165 -6.27 -5.77 -1.56
N LYS A 166 -6.55 -7.07 -1.59
CA LYS A 166 -7.90 -7.54 -1.92
C LYS A 166 -8.89 -7.26 -0.79
N GLU A 167 -8.41 -7.19 0.47
CA GLU A 167 -9.25 -6.78 1.60
C GLU A 167 -9.36 -5.25 1.75
N ASP A 168 -8.33 -4.49 1.29
CA ASP A 168 -8.33 -3.01 1.35
C ASP A 168 -8.65 -2.34 -0.01
N CYS A 169 -8.64 -3.08 -1.10
CA CYS A 169 -9.09 -2.58 -2.39
C CYS A 169 -10.56 -2.93 -2.52
N MET A 170 -11.43 -1.97 -2.24
CA MET A 170 -12.85 -2.12 -2.52
C MET A 170 -13.02 -2.60 -3.96
N THR A 171 -13.75 -3.67 -4.16
CA THR A 171 -14.17 -4.10 -5.49
C THR A 171 -14.95 -2.98 -6.17
N GLY A 172 -15.00 -2.98 -7.49
CA GLY A 172 -15.81 -1.99 -8.21
C GLY A 172 -17.28 -1.95 -7.70
N LYS A 173 -17.79 -3.11 -7.25
CA LYS A 173 -19.11 -3.20 -6.62
C LYS A 173 -19.15 -2.50 -5.26
N GLU A 174 -18.17 -2.74 -4.39
CA GLU A 174 -18.11 -2.11 -3.06
C GLU A 174 -17.92 -0.60 -3.15
N ILE A 175 -17.12 -0.13 -4.11
CA ILE A 175 -16.98 1.31 -4.41
C ILE A 175 -18.32 1.90 -4.85
N TYR A 176 -19.00 1.21 -5.76
CA TYR A 176 -20.33 1.63 -6.25
C TYR A 176 -21.36 1.68 -5.12
N ASP A 177 -21.41 0.63 -4.30
CA ASP A 177 -22.34 0.53 -3.17
C ASP A 177 -22.04 1.61 -2.10
N ALA A 178 -20.77 1.81 -1.74
CA ALA A 178 -20.36 2.84 -0.79
C ALA A 178 -20.64 4.26 -1.30
N LEU A 179 -20.44 4.49 -2.59
CA LEU A 179 -20.73 5.79 -3.20
C LEU A 179 -22.25 6.06 -3.26
N ASN A 180 -23.05 5.05 -3.58
CA ASN A 180 -24.50 5.16 -3.54
C ASN A 180 -25.03 5.39 -2.13
N ASP A 181 -24.50 4.69 -1.13
CA ASP A 181 -24.88 4.92 0.27
C ASP A 181 -24.50 6.35 0.72
N TYR A 182 -23.32 6.83 0.35
CA TYR A 182 -22.92 8.21 0.62
C TYR A 182 -23.84 9.21 -0.08
N LEU A 183 -24.11 9.04 -1.37
CA LEU A 183 -24.98 9.93 -2.14
C LEU A 183 -26.42 9.89 -1.64
N GLY A 184 -26.94 8.70 -1.28
CA GLY A 184 -28.31 8.56 -0.73
C GLY A 184 -28.53 9.32 0.58
N ARG A 185 -27.45 9.62 1.32
CA ARG A 185 -27.49 10.45 2.54
C ARG A 185 -27.36 11.95 2.26
N GLN A 186 -27.04 12.35 1.03
CA GLN A 186 -26.92 13.76 0.69
C GLN A 186 -28.29 14.39 0.45
N PRO A 187 -28.51 15.64 0.90
CA PRO A 187 -29.73 16.35 0.61
C PRO A 187 -29.82 16.67 -0.89
N VAL A 188 -31.01 16.59 -1.44
CA VAL A 188 -31.26 17.07 -2.80
C VAL A 188 -30.86 18.55 -2.89
N PRO A 189 -30.07 18.96 -3.88
CA PRO A 189 -29.70 20.36 -4.07
C PRO A 189 -30.93 21.26 -4.20
N ALA A 190 -30.86 22.46 -3.63
CA ALA A 190 -32.00 23.37 -3.58
C ALA A 190 -32.61 23.63 -4.97
N TRP A 191 -31.76 23.77 -5.99
CA TRP A 191 -32.19 24.02 -7.39
C TRP A 191 -32.98 22.85 -8.02
N ALA A 192 -32.77 21.60 -7.54
CA ALA A 192 -33.38 20.40 -8.11
C ALA A 192 -34.67 19.97 -7.38
N LYS A 193 -34.99 20.58 -6.24
CA LYS A 193 -36.16 20.16 -5.43
C LYS A 193 -37.49 20.30 -6.14
N GLU A 194 -37.72 21.47 -6.73
CA GLU A 194 -38.99 21.79 -7.43
C GLU A 194 -39.17 20.89 -8.64
N GLU A 195 -38.12 20.71 -9.46
CA GLU A 195 -38.16 19.82 -10.62
C GLU A 195 -38.38 18.34 -10.24
N LEU A 196 -37.79 17.91 -9.13
CA LEU A 196 -38.01 16.55 -8.61
C LEU A 196 -39.45 16.34 -8.15
N GLU A 197 -40.02 17.30 -7.43
CA GLU A 197 -41.41 17.24 -6.99
C GLU A 197 -42.39 17.19 -8.19
N GLU A 198 -42.09 17.95 -9.23
CA GLU A 198 -42.89 17.91 -10.46
C GLU A 198 -42.73 16.56 -11.18
N ALA A 199 -41.53 16.00 -11.28
CA ALA A 199 -41.29 14.69 -11.86
C ALA A 199 -42.03 13.56 -11.10
N VAL A 200 -42.09 13.65 -9.77
CA VAL A 200 -42.90 12.73 -8.96
C VAL A 200 -44.40 12.88 -9.28
N LYS A 201 -44.95 14.11 -9.35
CA LYS A 201 -46.34 14.35 -9.70
C LYS A 201 -46.72 13.82 -11.09
N LEU A 202 -45.75 13.88 -12.02
CA LEU A 202 -45.91 13.34 -13.38
C LEU A 202 -45.70 11.83 -13.48
N GLY A 203 -45.34 11.16 -12.39
CA GLY A 203 -45.08 9.72 -12.37
C GLY A 203 -43.81 9.29 -13.11
N ILE A 204 -42.88 10.22 -13.32
CA ILE A 204 -41.58 9.95 -13.96
C ILE A 204 -40.64 9.22 -13.02
N THR A 205 -40.70 9.53 -11.73
CA THR A 205 -39.95 8.91 -10.64
C THR A 205 -40.83 8.77 -9.40
N ASP A 206 -40.45 7.87 -8.49
CA ASP A 206 -41.09 7.77 -7.17
C ASP A 206 -40.48 8.70 -6.12
N GLY A 207 -39.44 9.47 -6.51
CA GLY A 207 -38.74 10.40 -5.65
C GLY A 207 -37.84 9.76 -4.61
N LYS A 208 -37.70 8.43 -4.59
CA LYS A 208 -36.82 7.72 -3.67
C LYS A 208 -35.41 7.74 -4.18
N GLU A 209 -34.45 7.90 -3.26
CA GLU A 209 -33.03 7.83 -3.53
C GLU A 209 -32.56 8.72 -4.72
N PRO A 210 -32.97 9.99 -4.80
CA PRO A 210 -32.78 10.84 -5.98
C PRO A 210 -31.33 11.14 -6.30
N MET A 211 -30.43 10.91 -5.36
CA MET A 211 -28.99 11.15 -5.49
C MET A 211 -28.20 9.90 -5.85
N GLN A 212 -28.82 8.74 -6.00
CA GLN A 212 -28.12 7.51 -6.39
C GLN A 212 -27.58 7.58 -7.82
N LEU A 213 -26.45 6.91 -8.02
CA LEU A 213 -25.85 6.76 -9.34
C LEU A 213 -26.66 5.79 -10.19
N ILE A 214 -27.01 6.20 -11.40
CA ILE A 214 -27.62 5.34 -12.40
C ILE A 214 -26.67 5.13 -13.59
N PRO A 215 -26.56 3.91 -14.13
CA PRO A 215 -25.81 3.67 -15.35
C PRO A 215 -26.35 4.51 -16.53
N ARG A 216 -25.45 5.00 -17.38
CA ARG A 216 -25.82 5.85 -18.53
C ARG A 216 -26.88 5.24 -19.43
N TYR A 217 -26.90 3.90 -19.61
CA TYR A 217 -27.91 3.23 -20.41
C TYR A 217 -29.31 3.30 -19.75
N GLN A 218 -29.40 3.22 -18.42
CA GLN A 218 -30.65 3.38 -17.71
C GLN A 218 -31.21 4.81 -17.86
N ALA A 219 -30.33 5.82 -17.69
CA ALA A 219 -30.69 7.20 -17.92
C ALA A 219 -31.21 7.42 -19.36
N ALA A 220 -30.52 6.84 -20.36
CA ALA A 220 -30.96 6.92 -21.76
C ALA A 220 -32.31 6.23 -22.01
N ILE A 221 -32.57 5.07 -21.38
CA ILE A 221 -33.86 4.38 -21.48
C ILE A 221 -34.96 5.22 -20.82
N MET A 222 -34.68 5.81 -19.65
CA MET A 222 -35.64 6.67 -18.96
C MET A 222 -36.02 7.90 -19.82
N ALA A 223 -35.00 8.58 -20.36
CA ALA A 223 -35.18 9.72 -21.26
C ALA A 223 -35.98 9.33 -22.52
N LYS A 224 -35.71 8.18 -23.13
CA LYS A 224 -36.46 7.68 -24.30
C LYS A 224 -37.92 7.44 -23.93
N ARG A 225 -38.20 6.80 -22.78
CA ARG A 225 -39.58 6.54 -22.31
C ARG A 225 -40.35 7.83 -22.02
N ALA A 226 -39.69 8.80 -21.39
CA ALA A 226 -40.27 10.11 -21.09
C ALA A 226 -40.67 10.90 -22.36
N THR A 227 -39.91 10.77 -23.45
CA THR A 227 -40.22 11.44 -24.73
C THR A 227 -41.29 10.74 -25.58
N GLY A 228 -41.80 9.59 -25.12
CA GLY A 228 -42.83 8.82 -25.87
C GLY A 228 -42.33 8.27 -27.22
N ARG A 229 -41.06 8.37 -27.53
CA ARG A 229 -40.48 7.81 -28.77
C ARG A 229 -40.32 6.29 -28.65
N LYS A 230 -41.09 5.56 -29.46
CA LYS A 230 -40.96 4.11 -29.62
C LYS A 230 -39.68 3.73 -30.34
#